data_7d8b92abe56d142b2e6a6a451a219212
#
_entry.id   7d8b92abe56d142b2e6a6a451a219212
#
_cell.length_a   1.000
_cell.length_b   1.000
_cell.length_c   1.000
_cell.angle_alpha   90.00
_cell.angle_beta   90.00
_cell.angle_gamma   90.00
#
_symmetry.space_group_name_H-M   'P 1'
#
loop_
_entity.id
_entity.type
_entity.pdbx_description
1 polymer ?
#
loop_
_entity_poly.entity_id
_entity_poly.type
_entity_poly.pdbx_seq_one_letter_code
_entity_poly.pdbx_strand_id
1 'polypeptide(L)'
;MQAAMTAPAPAPAQAPAAFAPGPSPGPGPAPAPAQLYAFTTLQPSFFIYDNPSTDVAALPAVVPNFGLKEGVEWGDVVQEVRRLNEVGGGVYKLVYVGRHGQGVHNLAEAKYGTEAWDDDWSHRNGDGELVWGPDPLLTSLGEQQAEDVNEEWRLRLHNPNSTPSQKPPLPQRLYSSPFTRALETAKRTYMGVYGSEGKEQLILEGLRETIGGHTCDMRSPKSPIARESEEELVERLQETLSRIFSPATGTDVASSDGAQVIAISCHSGVMQALFRLTGHRFFTPKTGALVPMVLKAVPATST
;
A
#
# COMPACT_ATOMS: atom_id res chain seq x y z
N MET A 1 63.32 -6.07 44.82
CA MET A 1 62.96 -5.38 43.59
C MET A 1 62.68 -6.43 42.54
N GLN A 2 61.40 -6.81 42.34
CA GLN A 2 60.96 -7.73 41.32
C GLN A 2 60.42 -6.94 40.12
N ALA A 3 61.03 -7.11 38.98
CA ALA A 3 60.62 -6.46 37.72
C ALA A 3 59.34 -7.21 37.19
N ALA A 4 58.29 -6.46 37.00
CA ALA A 4 57.05 -6.91 36.34
C ALA A 4 57.33 -7.03 34.84
N MET A 5 57.20 -8.25 34.30
CA MET A 5 57.17 -8.48 32.84
C MET A 5 55.78 -8.19 32.31
N THR A 6 55.66 -7.19 31.48
CA THR A 6 54.43 -6.88 30.72
C THR A 6 54.34 -7.82 29.52
N ALA A 7 53.21 -8.49 29.38
CA ALA A 7 52.90 -9.33 28.22
C ALA A 7 52.62 -8.48 26.97
N PRO A 8 53.01 -8.95 25.77
CA PRO A 8 52.75 -8.21 24.52
C PRO A 8 51.27 -8.19 24.15
N ALA A 9 50.80 -7.09 23.59
CA ALA A 9 49.44 -6.91 23.10
C ALA A 9 49.10 -7.89 21.96
N PRO A 10 47.84 -8.41 21.85
CA PRO A 10 47.45 -9.27 20.76
C PRO A 10 47.46 -8.54 19.43
N ALA A 11 47.84 -9.25 18.38
CA ALA A 11 47.84 -8.75 17.01
C ALA A 11 46.41 -8.45 16.51
N PRO A 12 46.21 -7.44 15.65
CA PRO A 12 44.91 -7.12 15.13
C PRO A 12 44.36 -8.28 14.26
N ALA A 13 43.12 -8.63 14.48
CA ALA A 13 42.39 -9.64 13.69
C ALA A 13 42.30 -9.21 12.23
N GLN A 14 42.71 -10.08 11.32
CA GLN A 14 42.52 -9.85 9.88
C GLN A 14 41.03 -9.83 9.53
N ALA A 15 40.60 -8.75 8.82
CA ALA A 15 39.25 -8.67 8.27
C ALA A 15 39.04 -9.82 7.26
N PRO A 16 37.83 -10.42 7.21
CA PRO A 16 37.52 -11.45 6.23
C PRO A 16 37.59 -10.86 4.81
N ALA A 17 38.22 -11.63 3.91
CA ALA A 17 38.33 -11.26 2.50
C ALA A 17 36.95 -10.98 1.89
N ALA A 18 36.81 -9.81 1.28
CA ALA A 18 35.59 -9.45 0.55
C ALA A 18 35.40 -10.44 -0.61
N PHE A 19 34.26 -11.13 -0.62
CA PHE A 19 33.82 -11.91 -1.78
C PHE A 19 33.65 -10.96 -2.97
N ALA A 20 34.40 -11.18 -4.02
CA ALA A 20 34.17 -10.51 -5.29
C ALA A 20 32.78 -10.91 -5.82
N PRO A 21 31.90 -9.97 -6.18
CA PRO A 21 30.61 -10.32 -6.77
C PRO A 21 30.89 -11.05 -8.11
N GLY A 22 30.29 -12.23 -8.26
CA GLY A 22 30.28 -12.94 -9.53
C GLY A 22 29.57 -12.12 -10.63
N PRO A 23 29.80 -12.43 -11.91
CA PRO A 23 29.16 -11.68 -12.99
C PRO A 23 27.65 -11.72 -12.81
N SER A 24 27.02 -10.55 -12.80
CA SER A 24 25.56 -10.46 -12.78
C SER A 24 24.98 -11.24 -13.96
N PRO A 25 23.95 -12.07 -13.76
CA PRO A 25 23.25 -12.69 -14.88
C PRO A 25 22.74 -11.58 -15.79
N GLY A 26 22.99 -11.73 -17.09
CA GLY A 26 22.50 -10.79 -18.09
C GLY A 26 20.97 -10.62 -17.99
N PRO A 27 20.41 -9.52 -18.50
CA PRO A 27 18.97 -9.31 -18.47
C PRO A 27 18.29 -10.50 -19.15
N GLY A 28 17.45 -11.22 -18.39
CA GLY A 28 16.56 -12.24 -18.93
C GLY A 28 15.63 -11.66 -20.01
N PRO A 29 15.03 -12.49 -20.84
CA PRO A 29 14.08 -12.02 -21.85
C PRO A 29 13.02 -11.15 -21.15
N ALA A 30 12.71 -9.99 -21.77
CA ALA A 30 11.67 -9.11 -21.27
C ALA A 30 10.39 -9.92 -21.06
N PRO A 31 9.71 -9.78 -19.90
CA PRO A 31 8.46 -10.47 -19.67
C PRO A 31 7.48 -10.11 -20.80
N ALA A 32 6.72 -11.09 -21.26
CA ALA A 32 5.66 -10.86 -22.23
C ALA A 32 4.75 -9.72 -21.72
N PRO A 33 4.24 -8.84 -22.59
CA PRO A 33 3.37 -7.76 -22.17
C PRO A 33 2.21 -8.33 -21.35
N ALA A 34 2.05 -7.84 -20.14
CA ALA A 34 0.98 -8.28 -19.26
C ALA A 34 -0.37 -7.96 -19.93
N GLN A 35 -1.34 -8.89 -19.87
CA GLN A 35 -2.69 -8.63 -20.30
C GLN A 35 -3.24 -7.42 -19.55
N LEU A 36 -3.59 -6.34 -20.25
CA LEU A 36 -4.26 -5.20 -19.62
C LEU A 36 -5.71 -5.54 -19.31
N TYR A 37 -6.18 -5.00 -18.17
CA TYR A 37 -7.55 -5.13 -17.74
C TYR A 37 -8.20 -3.75 -17.61
N ALA A 38 -9.48 -3.68 -17.92
CA ALA A 38 -10.37 -2.62 -17.50
C ALA A 38 -10.93 -2.95 -16.12
N PHE A 39 -10.99 -1.95 -15.24
CA PHE A 39 -11.41 -2.11 -13.86
C PHE A 39 -12.68 -1.35 -13.58
N THR A 40 -13.56 -1.95 -12.77
CA THR A 40 -14.76 -1.28 -12.23
C THR A 40 -14.98 -1.72 -10.79
N THR A 41 -15.64 -0.88 -9.98
CA THR A 41 -16.18 -1.30 -8.68
C THR A 41 -17.49 -2.06 -8.87
N LEU A 42 -17.72 -3.06 -8.01
CA LEU A 42 -19.01 -3.77 -7.96
C LEU A 42 -20.09 -2.83 -7.44
N GLN A 43 -21.20 -2.78 -8.18
CA GLN A 43 -22.40 -2.03 -7.77
C GLN A 43 -23.63 -2.95 -7.75
N PRO A 44 -24.52 -2.84 -6.74
CA PRO A 44 -24.38 -1.99 -5.57
C PRO A 44 -23.24 -2.43 -4.65
N SER A 45 -22.50 -1.46 -4.07
CA SER A 45 -21.40 -1.74 -3.15
C SER A 45 -21.90 -2.25 -1.80
N PHE A 46 -21.05 -3.06 -1.16
CA PHE A 46 -21.27 -3.52 0.22
C PHE A 46 -20.85 -2.47 1.27
N PHE A 47 -20.19 -1.40 0.86
CA PHE A 47 -19.54 -0.44 1.75
C PHE A 47 -20.20 0.93 1.69
N ILE A 48 -20.06 1.70 2.79
CA ILE A 48 -20.67 3.03 2.91
C ILE A 48 -19.98 4.07 2.04
N TYR A 49 -18.75 3.82 1.60
CA TYR A 49 -17.95 4.79 0.85
C TYR A 49 -18.54 5.15 -0.52
N ASP A 50 -19.26 4.20 -1.14
CA ASP A 50 -19.95 4.42 -2.42
C ASP A 50 -21.36 5.00 -2.28
N ASN A 51 -21.88 5.11 -1.06
CA ASN A 51 -23.22 5.67 -0.84
C ASN A 51 -23.17 7.20 -1.03
N PRO A 52 -23.92 7.77 -2.00
CA PRO A 52 -23.92 9.21 -2.22
C PRO A 52 -24.33 10.05 -1.01
N SER A 53 -25.14 9.48 -0.11
CA SER A 53 -25.60 10.14 1.11
C SER A 53 -24.58 10.13 2.25
N THR A 54 -23.48 9.37 2.13
CA THR A 54 -22.43 9.34 3.15
C THR A 54 -21.54 10.59 3.02
N ASP A 55 -21.43 11.35 4.09
CA ASP A 55 -20.41 12.40 4.17
C ASP A 55 -19.04 11.74 4.47
N VAL A 56 -18.30 11.39 3.41
CA VAL A 56 -17.00 10.73 3.55
C VAL A 56 -15.94 11.62 4.19
N ALA A 57 -16.10 12.95 4.15
CA ALA A 57 -15.17 13.88 4.80
C ALA A 57 -15.35 13.87 6.33
N ALA A 58 -16.57 13.61 6.81
CA ALA A 58 -16.87 13.49 8.23
C ALA A 58 -16.45 12.13 8.82
N LEU A 59 -16.24 11.09 8.00
CA LEU A 59 -15.82 9.78 8.50
C LEU A 59 -14.47 9.86 9.23
N PRO A 60 -14.26 9.07 10.31
CA PRO A 60 -12.94 8.90 10.91
C PRO A 60 -11.98 8.21 9.90
N ALA A 61 -10.67 8.29 10.16
CA ALA A 61 -9.69 7.55 9.34
C ALA A 61 -9.95 6.04 9.41
N VAL A 62 -10.20 5.52 10.60
CA VAL A 62 -10.60 4.12 10.83
C VAL A 62 -12.11 4.07 11.04
N VAL A 63 -12.83 3.62 10.03
CA VAL A 63 -14.28 3.44 10.12
C VAL A 63 -14.59 2.09 10.76
N PRO A 64 -15.48 2.03 11.78
CA PRO A 64 -15.87 0.77 12.41
C PRO A 64 -16.30 -0.28 11.38
N ASN A 65 -15.87 -1.51 11.60
CA ASN A 65 -16.11 -2.64 10.68
C ASN A 65 -15.70 -2.35 9.23
N PHE A 66 -14.67 -1.49 9.07
CA PHE A 66 -14.15 -1.02 7.79
C PHE A 66 -15.22 -0.43 6.85
N GLY A 67 -16.30 0.10 7.41
CA GLY A 67 -17.39 0.70 6.65
C GLY A 67 -18.30 -0.28 5.93
N LEU A 68 -18.34 -1.54 6.36
CA LEU A 68 -19.36 -2.49 5.90
C LEU A 68 -20.75 -1.97 6.27
N LYS A 69 -21.69 -2.00 5.34
CA LYS A 69 -23.06 -1.52 5.53
C LYS A 69 -23.79 -2.29 6.61
N GLU A 70 -24.68 -1.63 7.32
CA GLU A 70 -25.55 -2.27 8.30
C GLU A 70 -26.41 -3.37 7.64
N GLY A 71 -26.58 -4.48 8.34
CA GLY A 71 -27.34 -5.64 7.84
C GLY A 71 -26.60 -6.51 6.82
N VAL A 72 -25.34 -6.17 6.46
CA VAL A 72 -24.47 -6.98 5.60
C VAL A 72 -23.44 -7.68 6.47
N GLU A 73 -23.16 -8.94 6.18
CA GLU A 73 -22.06 -9.69 6.79
C GLU A 73 -20.86 -9.82 5.83
N TRP A 74 -19.66 -9.97 6.37
CA TRP A 74 -18.46 -10.23 5.56
C TRP A 74 -18.55 -11.51 4.75
N GLY A 75 -19.29 -12.50 5.28
CA GLY A 75 -19.62 -13.73 4.56
C GLY A 75 -20.34 -13.49 3.25
N ASP A 76 -21.27 -12.52 3.22
CA ASP A 76 -22.02 -12.16 2.00
C ASP A 76 -21.07 -11.60 0.94
N VAL A 77 -20.10 -10.74 1.35
CA VAL A 77 -19.10 -10.18 0.45
C VAL A 77 -18.24 -11.29 -0.15
N VAL A 78 -17.73 -12.20 0.70
CA VAL A 78 -16.88 -13.32 0.25
C VAL A 78 -17.64 -14.28 -0.66
N GLN A 79 -18.88 -14.60 -0.31
CA GLN A 79 -19.75 -15.45 -1.13
C GLN A 79 -20.00 -14.83 -2.50
N GLU A 80 -20.31 -13.54 -2.55
CA GLU A 80 -20.58 -12.85 -3.81
C GLU A 80 -19.34 -12.77 -4.70
N VAL A 81 -18.17 -12.44 -4.13
CA VAL A 81 -16.89 -12.47 -4.88
C VAL A 81 -16.64 -13.87 -5.46
N ARG A 82 -16.86 -14.93 -4.68
CA ARG A 82 -16.70 -16.31 -5.15
C ARG A 82 -17.69 -16.63 -6.26
N ARG A 83 -18.98 -16.37 -6.05
CA ARG A 83 -20.05 -16.62 -7.03
C ARG A 83 -19.76 -15.91 -8.35
N LEU A 84 -19.35 -14.65 -8.32
CA LEU A 84 -19.04 -13.87 -9.52
C LEU A 84 -17.84 -14.44 -10.28
N ASN A 85 -16.82 -14.93 -9.58
CA ASN A 85 -15.68 -15.60 -10.19
C ASN A 85 -16.07 -16.95 -10.83
N GLU A 86 -17.03 -17.69 -10.24
CA GLU A 86 -17.56 -18.95 -10.78
C GLU A 86 -18.41 -18.73 -12.03
N VAL A 87 -19.25 -17.68 -12.03
CA VAL A 87 -20.08 -17.31 -13.19
C VAL A 87 -19.22 -16.84 -14.37
N GLY A 88 -18.07 -16.24 -14.08
CA GLY A 88 -17.16 -15.70 -15.09
C GLY A 88 -17.53 -14.29 -15.57
N GLY A 89 -16.91 -13.86 -16.67
CA GLY A 89 -17.09 -12.51 -17.20
C GLY A 89 -16.19 -11.46 -16.55
N GLY A 90 -15.18 -11.89 -15.79
CA GLY A 90 -14.17 -11.07 -15.16
C GLY A 90 -13.54 -11.74 -13.95
N VAL A 91 -12.51 -11.10 -13.39
CA VAL A 91 -11.87 -11.50 -12.14
C VAL A 91 -12.31 -10.52 -11.05
N TYR A 92 -12.88 -11.05 -9.98
CA TYR A 92 -13.37 -10.24 -8.86
C TYR A 92 -12.51 -10.46 -7.62
N LYS A 93 -12.16 -9.38 -6.94
CA LYS A 93 -11.42 -9.42 -5.67
C LYS A 93 -11.97 -8.39 -4.68
N LEU A 94 -12.02 -8.77 -3.42
CA LEU A 94 -12.13 -7.83 -2.31
C LEU A 94 -10.75 -7.22 -2.08
N VAL A 95 -10.65 -5.90 -2.16
CA VAL A 95 -9.41 -5.15 -2.02
C VAL A 95 -9.53 -4.17 -0.87
N TYR A 96 -8.66 -4.29 0.12
CA TYR A 96 -8.48 -3.28 1.16
C TYR A 96 -7.39 -2.31 0.71
N VAL A 97 -7.76 -1.08 0.39
CA VAL A 97 -6.81 -0.05 -0.04
C VAL A 97 -6.56 0.93 1.10
N GLY A 98 -5.31 1.05 1.53
CA GLY A 98 -4.91 1.89 2.65
C GLY A 98 -4.02 3.05 2.21
N ARG A 99 -4.30 4.25 2.71
CA ARG A 99 -3.37 5.37 2.68
C ARG A 99 -2.40 5.24 3.85
N HIS A 100 -1.11 5.52 3.63
CA HIS A 100 -0.13 5.58 4.71
C HIS A 100 -0.58 6.51 5.84
N GLY A 101 -0.13 6.25 7.08
CA GLY A 101 -0.29 7.14 8.22
C GLY A 101 0.37 8.51 7.98
N GLN A 102 0.11 9.49 8.83
CA GLN A 102 0.71 10.81 8.69
C GLN A 102 2.23 10.72 8.60
N GLY A 103 2.80 11.17 7.48
CA GLY A 103 4.23 11.34 7.30
C GLY A 103 4.68 12.74 7.72
N VAL A 104 6.00 12.92 7.92
CA VAL A 104 6.58 14.23 8.27
C VAL A 104 6.25 15.29 7.21
N HIS A 105 6.15 14.92 5.94
CA HIS A 105 5.72 15.82 4.86
C HIS A 105 4.29 16.36 5.07
N ASN A 106 3.35 15.52 5.56
CA ASN A 106 1.99 15.98 5.85
C ASN A 106 1.96 16.96 7.03
N LEU A 107 2.86 16.75 8.01
CA LEU A 107 3.01 17.70 9.13
C LEU A 107 3.60 19.03 8.63
N ALA A 108 4.58 18.99 7.72
CA ALA A 108 5.17 20.18 7.12
C ALA A 108 4.16 20.93 6.25
N GLU A 109 3.39 20.25 5.40
CA GLU A 109 2.31 20.85 4.62
C GLU A 109 1.27 21.54 5.52
N ALA A 110 0.87 20.90 6.63
CA ALA A 110 -0.05 21.49 7.61
C ALA A 110 0.57 22.72 8.31
N LYS A 111 1.89 22.75 8.52
CA LYS A 111 2.61 23.88 9.14
C LYS A 111 2.65 25.11 8.22
N TYR A 112 2.87 24.94 6.93
CA TYR A 112 3.06 26.01 5.97
C TYR A 112 1.82 26.37 5.15
N GLY A 113 0.84 25.47 5.10
CA GLY A 113 -0.33 25.54 4.21
C GLY A 113 -0.01 25.02 2.80
N THR A 114 -1.04 24.49 2.13
CA THR A 114 -0.87 23.80 0.82
C THR A 114 -0.28 24.71 -0.25
N GLU A 115 -0.68 25.98 -0.34
CA GLU A 115 -0.16 26.93 -1.35
C GLU A 115 1.36 27.12 -1.20
N ALA A 116 1.83 27.49 0.01
CA ALA A 116 3.26 27.67 0.25
C ALA A 116 4.05 26.34 0.19
N TRP A 117 3.40 25.23 0.52
CA TRP A 117 3.97 23.90 0.36
C TRP A 117 4.23 23.60 -1.11
N ASP A 118 3.26 23.77 -1.97
CA ASP A 118 3.37 23.47 -3.40
C ASP A 118 4.35 24.40 -4.13
N ASP A 119 4.36 25.69 -3.75
CA ASP A 119 5.20 26.69 -4.40
C ASP A 119 6.69 26.58 -4.02
N ASP A 120 7.01 26.23 -2.78
CA ASP A 120 8.41 26.30 -2.29
C ASP A 120 8.80 25.12 -1.40
N TRP A 121 8.11 24.88 -0.28
CA TRP A 121 8.59 23.97 0.76
C TRP A 121 8.72 22.54 0.30
N SER A 122 7.83 22.06 -0.55
CA SER A 122 7.87 20.68 -1.07
C SER A 122 9.11 20.38 -1.91
N HIS A 123 9.78 21.41 -2.44
CA HIS A 123 11.02 21.29 -3.21
C HIS A 123 12.27 21.21 -2.34
N ARG A 124 12.14 21.43 -1.05
CA ARG A 124 13.18 21.31 -0.04
C ARG A 124 13.14 19.95 0.64
N ASN A 125 14.21 19.57 1.33
CA ASN A 125 14.26 18.34 2.11
C ASN A 125 13.83 18.54 3.58
N GLY A 126 13.71 19.78 4.02
CA GLY A 126 13.38 20.15 5.39
C GLY A 126 13.54 21.65 5.64
N ASP A 127 13.25 22.08 6.87
CA ASP A 127 13.35 23.49 7.32
C ASP A 127 14.36 23.68 8.47
N GLY A 128 15.13 22.64 8.80
CA GLY A 128 16.05 22.61 9.94
C GLY A 128 15.44 22.05 11.23
N GLU A 129 14.11 21.97 11.32
CA GLU A 129 13.37 21.34 12.42
C GLU A 129 12.74 20.01 11.96
N LEU A 130 12.08 20.04 10.82
CA LEU A 130 11.45 18.88 10.19
C LEU A 130 12.25 18.45 8.95
N VAL A 131 12.37 17.14 8.72
CA VAL A 131 12.98 16.56 7.52
C VAL A 131 11.89 15.73 6.80
N TRP A 132 11.49 16.19 5.62
CA TRP A 132 10.42 15.57 4.83
C TRP A 132 10.86 15.04 3.47
N GLY A 133 12.10 15.11 3.14
CA GLY A 133 12.66 14.60 1.88
C GLY A 133 14.10 14.11 2.03
N PRO A 134 14.50 13.12 1.23
CA PRO A 134 13.66 12.18 0.48
C PRO A 134 13.01 11.12 1.37
N ASP A 135 11.91 10.51 0.92
CA ASP A 135 11.22 9.37 1.54
C ASP A 135 10.97 9.54 3.06
N PRO A 136 10.09 10.48 3.46
CA PRO A 136 9.88 10.81 4.86
C PRO A 136 9.28 9.66 5.66
N LEU A 137 9.66 9.62 6.92
CA LEU A 137 9.13 8.69 7.91
C LEU A 137 7.69 9.05 8.32
N LEU A 138 7.03 8.12 9.00
CA LEU A 138 5.81 8.41 9.74
C LEU A 138 6.12 9.33 10.93
N THR A 139 5.15 10.16 11.31
CA THR A 139 5.12 10.82 12.62
C THR A 139 4.58 9.84 13.66
N SER A 140 4.72 10.17 14.95
CA SER A 140 4.08 9.38 16.02
C SER A 140 2.56 9.26 15.83
N LEU A 141 1.91 10.30 15.29
CA LEU A 141 0.49 10.24 14.92
C LEU A 141 0.25 9.26 13.77
N GLY A 142 1.14 9.25 12.76
CA GLY A 142 1.04 8.30 11.63
C GLY A 142 1.22 6.85 12.07
N GLU A 143 2.12 6.60 13.01
CA GLU A 143 2.30 5.28 13.63
C GLU A 143 1.03 4.86 14.39
N GLN A 144 0.47 5.75 15.21
CA GLN A 144 -0.77 5.51 15.93
C GLN A 144 -1.95 5.23 14.99
N GLN A 145 -2.07 5.98 13.89
CA GLN A 145 -3.11 5.73 12.88
C GLN A 145 -3.04 4.32 12.30
N ALA A 146 -1.84 3.79 12.07
CA ALA A 146 -1.68 2.41 11.60
C ALA A 146 -2.01 1.38 12.69
N GLU A 147 -1.69 1.69 13.95
CA GLU A 147 -2.03 0.87 15.12
C GLU A 147 -3.54 0.88 15.39
N ASP A 148 -4.24 1.99 15.17
CA ASP A 148 -5.70 2.08 15.28
C ASP A 148 -6.39 1.12 14.27
N VAL A 149 -5.87 1.02 13.04
CA VAL A 149 -6.36 0.03 12.05
C VAL A 149 -6.08 -1.40 12.53
N ASN A 150 -4.90 -1.64 13.12
CA ASN A 150 -4.57 -2.94 13.70
C ASN A 150 -5.52 -3.32 14.83
N GLU A 151 -5.87 -2.35 15.68
CA GLU A 151 -6.83 -2.58 16.77
C GLU A 151 -8.22 -2.92 16.22
N GLU A 152 -8.69 -2.24 15.17
CA GLU A 152 -9.96 -2.57 14.52
C GLU A 152 -9.95 -4.00 13.95
N TRP A 153 -8.84 -4.45 13.30
CA TRP A 153 -8.66 -5.82 12.87
C TRP A 153 -8.81 -6.80 14.05
N ARG A 154 -8.08 -6.56 15.15
CA ARG A 154 -8.12 -7.42 16.34
C ARG A 154 -9.49 -7.46 16.98
N LEU A 155 -10.13 -6.29 17.10
CA LEU A 155 -11.49 -6.19 17.66
C LEU A 155 -12.48 -7.06 16.87
N ARG A 156 -12.44 -7.01 15.53
CA ARG A 156 -13.36 -7.78 14.70
C ARG A 156 -13.02 -9.28 14.68
N LEU A 157 -11.75 -9.63 14.56
CA LEU A 157 -11.33 -11.04 14.45
C LEU A 157 -11.50 -11.81 15.76
N HIS A 158 -11.23 -11.16 16.91
CA HIS A 158 -11.25 -11.81 18.22
C HIS A 158 -12.54 -11.59 19.01
N ASN A 159 -13.56 -10.96 18.44
CA ASN A 159 -14.86 -10.83 19.10
C ASN A 159 -15.47 -12.23 19.34
N PRO A 160 -15.63 -12.67 20.60
CA PRO A 160 -16.13 -14.02 20.90
C PRO A 160 -17.62 -14.20 20.54
N ASN A 161 -18.35 -13.09 20.39
CA ASN A 161 -19.76 -13.10 20.06
C ASN A 161 -20.04 -13.06 18.55
N SER A 162 -19.01 -12.91 17.72
CA SER A 162 -19.16 -12.87 16.27
C SER A 162 -19.06 -14.26 15.66
N THR A 163 -19.98 -14.57 14.77
CA THR A 163 -19.90 -15.75 13.91
C THR A 163 -18.74 -15.62 12.91
N PRO A 164 -18.26 -16.71 12.29
CA PRO A 164 -17.26 -16.62 11.23
C PRO A 164 -17.67 -15.71 10.07
N SER A 165 -18.97 -15.67 9.72
CA SER A 165 -19.51 -14.82 8.66
C SER A 165 -19.45 -13.31 8.97
N GLN A 166 -19.42 -12.94 10.25
CA GLN A 166 -19.36 -11.55 10.71
C GLN A 166 -17.93 -11.02 10.81
N LYS A 167 -16.94 -11.88 10.66
CA LYS A 167 -15.51 -11.49 10.73
C LYS A 167 -14.98 -11.09 9.38
N PRO A 168 -14.21 -9.98 9.29
CA PRO A 168 -13.61 -9.57 8.04
C PRO A 168 -12.61 -10.63 7.55
N PRO A 169 -12.63 -10.98 6.26
CA PRO A 169 -11.68 -11.93 5.71
C PRO A 169 -10.28 -11.28 5.65
N LEU A 170 -9.29 -12.01 6.14
CA LEU A 170 -7.90 -11.55 6.07
C LEU A 170 -7.39 -11.53 4.63
N PRO A 171 -6.64 -10.50 4.24
CA PRO A 171 -5.99 -10.47 2.93
C PRO A 171 -5.05 -11.67 2.73
N GLN A 172 -5.19 -12.35 1.61
CA GLN A 172 -4.34 -13.48 1.24
C GLN A 172 -3.00 -13.02 0.67
N ARG A 173 -2.94 -11.77 0.16
CA ARG A 173 -1.73 -11.09 -0.31
C ARG A 173 -1.72 -9.64 0.19
N LEU A 174 -0.53 -9.19 0.60
CA LEU A 174 -0.28 -7.81 0.98
C LEU A 174 0.65 -7.16 -0.04
N TYR A 175 0.23 -6.04 -0.59
CA TYR A 175 1.02 -5.23 -1.50
C TYR A 175 1.31 -3.87 -0.89
N SER A 176 2.47 -3.32 -1.16
CA SER A 176 2.84 -1.99 -0.68
C SER A 176 3.62 -1.19 -1.71
N SER A 177 3.42 0.11 -1.66
CA SER A 177 4.35 1.07 -2.21
C SER A 177 5.74 0.87 -1.60
N PRO A 178 6.81 1.16 -2.36
CA PRO A 178 8.19 1.08 -1.87
C PRO A 178 8.58 2.18 -0.88
N PHE A 179 7.76 3.21 -0.68
CA PHE A 179 8.05 4.27 0.28
C PHE A 179 7.94 3.80 1.72
N THR A 180 8.91 4.22 2.55
CA THR A 180 9.04 3.82 3.95
C THR A 180 7.76 4.04 4.75
N ARG A 181 7.09 5.18 4.56
CA ARG A 181 5.82 5.50 5.22
C ARG A 181 4.70 4.50 4.92
N ALA A 182 4.62 3.99 3.69
CA ALA A 182 3.61 3.01 3.29
C ALA A 182 3.95 1.61 3.81
N LEU A 183 5.23 1.24 3.78
CA LEU A 183 5.74 -0.03 4.30
C LEU A 183 5.53 -0.14 5.81
N GLU A 184 5.90 0.89 6.57
CA GLU A 184 5.71 0.91 8.02
C GLU A 184 4.23 0.95 8.40
N THR A 185 3.38 1.66 7.65
CA THR A 185 1.93 1.63 7.86
C THR A 185 1.39 0.22 7.71
N ALA A 186 1.69 -0.47 6.61
CA ALA A 186 1.20 -1.83 6.40
C ALA A 186 1.74 -2.81 7.45
N LYS A 187 3.02 -2.71 7.80
CA LYS A 187 3.63 -3.53 8.83
C LYS A 187 2.90 -3.40 10.17
N ARG A 188 2.63 -2.17 10.62
CA ARG A 188 1.89 -1.91 11.88
C ARG A 188 0.43 -2.35 11.78
N THR A 189 -0.25 -2.03 10.68
CA THR A 189 -1.65 -2.43 10.42
C THR A 189 -1.87 -3.94 10.57
N TYR A 190 -0.92 -4.75 10.09
CA TYR A 190 -1.06 -6.21 10.08
C TYR A 190 -0.21 -6.94 11.13
N MET A 191 0.46 -6.22 12.04
CA MET A 191 1.30 -6.81 13.08
C MET A 191 0.49 -7.71 14.01
N GLY A 192 0.86 -9.00 14.07
CA GLY A 192 0.20 -10.00 14.93
C GLY A 192 -1.22 -10.41 14.45
N VAL A 193 -1.72 -9.87 13.36
CA VAL A 193 -3.03 -10.23 12.78
C VAL A 193 -2.99 -11.64 12.16
N TYR A 194 -1.84 -12.04 11.60
CA TYR A 194 -1.60 -13.38 11.03
C TYR A 194 -0.90 -14.34 12.00
N GLY A 195 -0.88 -14.04 13.28
CA GLY A 195 -0.14 -14.82 14.27
C GLY A 195 1.36 -14.52 14.26
N SER A 196 2.17 -15.46 14.79
CA SER A 196 3.62 -15.28 14.96
C SER A 196 4.43 -15.27 13.65
N GLU A 197 3.94 -15.93 12.61
CA GLU A 197 4.62 -16.00 11.31
C GLU A 197 4.49 -14.72 10.48
N GLY A 198 3.48 -13.89 10.79
CA GLY A 198 3.19 -12.70 10.01
C GLY A 198 2.71 -13.00 8.58
N LYS A 199 2.77 -12.01 7.72
CA LYS A 199 2.45 -12.13 6.28
C LYS A 199 3.47 -11.36 5.47
N GLU A 200 4.02 -11.99 4.45
CA GLU A 200 4.93 -11.32 3.53
C GLU A 200 4.24 -10.16 2.82
N GLN A 201 4.97 -9.05 2.69
CA GLN A 201 4.54 -7.83 2.03
C GLN A 201 5.30 -7.70 0.71
N LEU A 202 4.57 -7.75 -0.40
CA LEU A 202 5.12 -7.59 -1.74
C LEU A 202 5.22 -6.11 -2.10
N ILE A 203 6.43 -5.67 -2.43
CA ILE A 203 6.71 -4.28 -2.75
C ILE A 203 6.60 -4.09 -4.25
N LEU A 204 5.70 -3.20 -4.69
CA LEU A 204 5.49 -2.90 -6.10
C LEU A 204 5.77 -1.42 -6.39
N GLU A 205 6.72 -1.17 -7.29
CA GLU A 205 7.08 0.19 -7.73
C GLU A 205 5.87 0.95 -8.31
N GLY A 206 4.98 0.23 -8.97
CA GLY A 206 3.76 0.82 -9.53
C GLY A 206 2.76 1.35 -8.50
N LEU A 207 2.96 1.10 -7.21
CA LEU A 207 2.12 1.63 -6.12
C LEU A 207 2.72 2.87 -5.44
N ARG A 208 3.87 3.39 -5.92
CA ARG A 208 4.47 4.63 -5.39
C ARG A 208 3.57 5.84 -5.65
N GLU A 209 3.76 6.91 -4.86
CA GLU A 209 3.07 8.19 -5.09
C GLU A 209 3.48 8.80 -6.44
N THR A 210 2.73 9.79 -6.90
CA THR A 210 3.01 10.53 -8.13
C THR A 210 4.44 11.08 -8.13
N ILE A 211 5.17 10.87 -9.22
CA ILE A 211 6.46 11.53 -9.37
C ILE A 211 6.22 13.01 -9.69
N GLY A 212 6.66 13.86 -8.80
CA GLY A 212 6.53 15.30 -8.93
C GLY A 212 7.81 16.05 -8.59
N GLY A 213 7.69 17.36 -8.42
CA GLY A 213 8.75 18.21 -7.89
C GLY A 213 8.97 18.03 -6.37
N HIS A 214 8.06 17.34 -5.68
CA HIS A 214 8.12 17.21 -4.23
C HIS A 214 9.20 16.20 -3.81
N THR A 215 10.10 16.63 -2.95
CA THR A 215 11.20 15.77 -2.47
C THR A 215 10.73 14.59 -1.63
N CYS A 216 9.58 14.70 -1.00
CA CYS A 216 8.95 13.61 -0.25
C CYS A 216 8.58 12.39 -1.12
N ASP A 217 8.48 12.57 -2.44
CA ASP A 217 8.17 11.51 -3.41
C ASP A 217 9.41 11.05 -4.18
N MET A 218 10.60 11.44 -3.71
CA MET A 218 11.90 10.97 -4.20
C MET A 218 12.44 9.86 -3.30
N ARG A 219 12.99 8.79 -3.89
CA ARG A 219 13.62 7.69 -3.13
C ARG A 219 15.11 7.91 -2.86
N SER A 220 15.80 8.63 -3.70
CA SER A 220 17.22 8.94 -3.61
C SER A 220 17.61 9.83 -4.79
N PRO A 221 18.66 10.67 -4.70
CA PRO A 221 19.04 11.60 -5.77
C PRO A 221 19.65 10.87 -6.98
N LYS A 222 18.90 10.01 -7.65
CA LYS A 222 19.32 9.41 -8.92
C LYS A 222 18.35 9.84 -10.02
N SER A 223 18.78 10.82 -10.78
CA SER A 223 18.20 11.38 -12.00
C SER A 223 16.99 12.31 -11.82
N PRO A 224 16.94 13.40 -12.56
CA PRO A 224 15.71 14.16 -12.74
C PRO A 224 14.72 13.25 -13.48
N ILE A 225 13.77 12.69 -12.75
CA ILE A 225 12.65 11.97 -13.34
C ILE A 225 11.66 13.03 -13.79
N ALA A 226 11.18 12.94 -15.04
CA ALA A 226 10.14 13.81 -15.54
C ALA A 226 8.91 13.76 -14.60
N ARG A 227 8.26 14.89 -14.42
CA ARG A 227 7.03 14.99 -13.63
C ARG A 227 5.96 14.09 -14.28
N GLU A 228 5.37 13.20 -13.48
CA GLU A 228 4.30 12.31 -13.90
C GLU A 228 2.96 13.08 -13.92
N SER A 229 2.18 12.94 -14.99
CA SER A 229 0.81 13.47 -15.04
C SER A 229 -0.17 12.56 -14.29
N GLU A 230 -1.39 13.05 -14.07
CA GLU A 230 -2.46 12.23 -13.48
C GLU A 230 -2.84 11.05 -14.39
N GLU A 231 -2.80 11.24 -15.70
CA GLU A 231 -3.08 10.20 -16.69
C GLU A 231 -1.98 9.13 -16.65
N GLU A 232 -0.72 9.51 -16.62
CA GLU A 232 0.42 8.58 -16.50
C GLU A 232 0.36 7.78 -15.19
N LEU A 233 -0.06 8.41 -14.08
CA LEU A 233 -0.31 7.71 -12.83
C LEU A 233 -1.43 6.67 -12.96
N VAL A 234 -2.53 7.01 -13.63
CA VAL A 234 -3.65 6.08 -13.86
C VAL A 234 -3.21 4.91 -14.74
N GLU A 235 -2.44 5.16 -15.81
CA GLU A 235 -1.90 4.13 -16.69
C GLU A 235 -0.97 3.18 -15.93
N ARG A 236 -0.01 3.72 -15.19
CA ARG A 236 0.90 2.94 -14.33
C ARG A 236 0.16 2.09 -13.30
N LEU A 237 -0.88 2.65 -12.69
CA LEU A 237 -1.71 1.91 -11.75
C LEU A 237 -2.51 0.82 -12.44
N GLN A 238 -3.06 1.07 -13.62
CA GLN A 238 -3.78 0.07 -14.42
C GLN A 238 -2.86 -1.10 -14.79
N GLU A 239 -1.64 -0.85 -15.21
CA GLU A 239 -0.64 -1.89 -15.49
C GLU A 239 -0.33 -2.71 -14.22
N THR A 240 -0.12 -2.02 -13.09
CA THR A 240 0.19 -2.67 -11.81
C THR A 240 -0.95 -3.56 -11.35
N LEU A 241 -2.18 -3.05 -11.38
CA LEU A 241 -3.37 -3.85 -11.04
C LEU A 241 -3.59 -4.99 -12.01
N SER A 242 -3.30 -4.79 -13.30
CA SER A 242 -3.40 -5.84 -14.30
C SER A 242 -2.48 -7.02 -13.96
N ARG A 243 -1.26 -6.75 -13.51
CA ARG A 243 -0.35 -7.80 -13.01
C ARG A 243 -0.89 -8.49 -11.75
N ILE A 244 -1.42 -7.73 -10.79
CA ILE A 244 -2.02 -8.28 -9.56
C ILE A 244 -3.21 -9.19 -9.87
N PHE A 245 -4.04 -8.84 -10.84
CA PHE A 245 -5.25 -9.57 -11.21
C PHE A 245 -5.01 -10.70 -12.21
N SER A 246 -3.87 -10.72 -12.91
CA SER A 246 -3.52 -11.78 -13.84
C SER A 246 -3.32 -13.12 -13.13
N PRO A 247 -3.60 -14.25 -13.80
CA PRO A 247 -3.18 -15.57 -13.33
C PRO A 247 -1.66 -15.60 -13.14
N ALA A 248 -1.18 -16.41 -12.18
CA ALA A 248 0.25 -16.63 -12.02
C ALA A 248 0.82 -17.24 -13.30
N THR A 249 1.68 -16.50 -13.98
CA THR A 249 2.42 -16.97 -15.14
C THR A 249 3.91 -16.94 -14.80
N GLY A 250 4.49 -18.10 -14.58
CA GLY A 250 5.92 -18.22 -14.32
C GLY A 250 6.38 -17.53 -13.04
N THR A 251 7.29 -16.56 -13.13
CA THR A 251 7.95 -15.90 -12.01
C THR A 251 7.35 -14.52 -11.64
N ASP A 252 6.21 -14.13 -12.18
CA ASP A 252 5.61 -12.82 -11.83
C ASP A 252 5.07 -12.83 -10.40
N VAL A 253 5.91 -12.39 -9.46
CA VAL A 253 5.57 -12.27 -8.04
C VAL A 253 4.45 -11.26 -7.76
N ALA A 254 4.16 -10.36 -8.70
CA ALA A 254 3.07 -9.40 -8.55
C ALA A 254 1.69 -10.06 -8.68
N SER A 255 1.58 -11.19 -9.38
CA SER A 255 0.31 -11.94 -9.46
C SER A 255 -0.18 -12.35 -8.08
N SER A 256 -1.48 -12.17 -7.85
CA SER A 256 -2.13 -12.60 -6.61
C SER A 256 -2.39 -14.11 -6.54
N ASP A 257 -2.03 -14.86 -7.59
CA ASP A 257 -2.13 -16.33 -7.64
C ASP A 257 -3.47 -16.87 -7.14
N GLY A 258 -4.57 -16.39 -7.71
CA GLY A 258 -5.92 -16.78 -7.35
C GLY A 258 -6.46 -16.21 -6.03
N ALA A 259 -5.69 -15.43 -5.28
CA ALA A 259 -6.17 -14.76 -4.07
C ALA A 259 -7.40 -13.89 -4.37
N GLN A 260 -8.46 -14.08 -3.61
CA GLN A 260 -9.72 -13.33 -3.76
C GLN A 260 -9.78 -12.11 -2.82
N VAL A 261 -8.95 -12.08 -1.79
CA VAL A 261 -8.87 -10.99 -0.81
C VAL A 261 -7.43 -10.51 -0.76
N ILE A 262 -7.22 -9.22 -1.07
CA ILE A 262 -5.89 -8.59 -1.09
C ILE A 262 -5.90 -7.27 -0.33
N ALA A 263 -4.73 -6.82 0.08
CA ALA A 263 -4.56 -5.47 0.62
C ALA A 263 -3.45 -4.72 -0.11
N ILE A 264 -3.64 -3.41 -0.25
CA ILE A 264 -2.71 -2.49 -0.90
C ILE A 264 -2.46 -1.31 0.03
N SER A 265 -1.20 -1.10 0.44
CA SER A 265 -0.78 0.09 1.19
C SER A 265 -0.12 1.07 0.24
N CYS A 266 -0.68 2.26 0.11
CA CYS A 266 -0.25 3.24 -0.87
C CYS A 266 -0.47 4.69 -0.39
N HIS A 267 -0.79 5.60 -1.28
CA HIS A 267 -0.80 7.03 -1.10
C HIS A 267 -2.11 7.65 -1.55
N SER A 268 -2.31 8.93 -1.24
CA SER A 268 -3.51 9.67 -1.60
C SER A 268 -3.71 9.72 -3.11
N GLY A 269 -2.68 10.09 -3.87
CA GLY A 269 -2.75 10.17 -5.33
C GLY A 269 -3.07 8.82 -5.97
N VAL A 270 -2.44 7.74 -5.50
CA VAL A 270 -2.72 6.37 -5.97
C VAL A 270 -4.16 5.95 -5.69
N MET A 271 -4.71 6.26 -4.49
CA MET A 271 -6.12 5.95 -4.20
C MET A 271 -7.08 6.76 -5.06
N GLN A 272 -6.79 8.04 -5.30
CA GLN A 272 -7.59 8.89 -6.18
C GLN A 272 -7.53 8.41 -7.64
N ALA A 273 -6.35 8.00 -8.12
CA ALA A 273 -6.20 7.36 -9.43
C ALA A 273 -7.00 6.05 -9.52
N LEU A 274 -6.99 5.23 -8.46
CA LEU A 274 -7.81 4.03 -8.38
C LEU A 274 -9.30 4.34 -8.48
N PHE A 275 -9.78 5.37 -7.77
CA PHE A 275 -11.19 5.76 -7.81
C PHE A 275 -11.61 6.22 -9.23
N ARG A 276 -10.76 6.98 -9.92
CA ARG A 276 -10.98 7.37 -11.33
C ARG A 276 -10.99 6.15 -12.25
N LEU A 277 -10.00 5.28 -12.13
CA LEU A 277 -9.85 4.09 -12.96
C LEU A 277 -11.04 3.14 -12.84
N THR A 278 -11.62 3.02 -11.64
CA THR A 278 -12.65 2.03 -11.34
C THR A 278 -14.08 2.57 -11.34
N GLY A 279 -14.25 3.89 -11.53
CA GLY A 279 -15.55 4.56 -11.41
C GLY A 279 -16.08 4.60 -9.97
N HIS A 280 -15.20 4.39 -8.97
CA HIS A 280 -15.58 4.59 -7.57
C HIS A 280 -15.87 6.08 -7.31
N ARG A 281 -16.76 6.36 -6.35
CA ARG A 281 -16.99 7.71 -5.88
C ARG A 281 -15.66 8.37 -5.46
N PHE A 282 -15.42 9.59 -5.98
CA PHE A 282 -14.19 10.32 -5.69
C PHE A 282 -14.24 11.01 -4.31
N PHE A 283 -13.19 10.83 -3.54
CA PHE A 283 -12.92 11.57 -2.30
C PHE A 283 -11.43 11.51 -1.96
N THR A 284 -10.97 12.34 -1.02
CA THR A 284 -9.60 12.30 -0.51
C THR A 284 -9.57 11.48 0.79
N PRO A 285 -8.96 10.28 0.79
CA PRO A 285 -8.83 9.48 2.00
C PRO A 285 -7.95 10.19 3.03
N LYS A 286 -8.32 10.12 4.31
CA LYS A 286 -7.47 10.61 5.42
C LYS A 286 -6.21 9.75 5.55
N THR A 287 -5.13 10.30 6.12
CA THR A 287 -3.94 9.51 6.49
C THR A 287 -4.34 8.37 7.44
N GLY A 288 -3.82 7.18 7.19
CA GLY A 288 -4.17 5.97 7.93
C GLY A 288 -5.53 5.36 7.57
N ALA A 289 -6.27 5.91 6.61
CA ALA A 289 -7.55 5.32 6.19
C ALA A 289 -7.36 3.98 5.48
N LEU A 290 -8.25 3.03 5.76
CA LEU A 290 -8.37 1.75 5.06
C LEU A 290 -9.76 1.63 4.45
N VAL A 291 -9.84 1.55 3.12
CA VAL A 291 -11.08 1.55 2.33
C VAL A 291 -11.22 0.20 1.63
N PRO A 292 -12.16 -0.65 2.01
CA PRO A 292 -12.46 -1.87 1.28
C PRO A 292 -13.34 -1.58 0.06
N MET A 293 -13.11 -2.32 -1.03
CA MET A 293 -13.93 -2.30 -2.24
C MET A 293 -13.89 -3.66 -2.94
N VAL A 294 -14.92 -4.00 -3.68
CA VAL A 294 -14.87 -5.15 -4.59
C VAL A 294 -14.60 -4.64 -5.98
N LEU A 295 -13.46 -5.04 -6.53
CA LEU A 295 -13.04 -4.69 -7.89
C LEU A 295 -13.34 -5.84 -8.85
N LYS A 296 -13.84 -5.48 -10.04
CA LYS A 296 -13.96 -6.34 -11.21
C LYS A 296 -12.87 -5.96 -12.22
N ALA A 297 -12.15 -6.93 -12.71
CA ALA A 297 -11.20 -6.80 -13.83
C ALA A 297 -11.70 -7.60 -15.03
N VAL A 298 -11.76 -6.96 -16.19
CA VAL A 298 -12.12 -7.59 -17.47
C VAL A 298 -10.97 -7.36 -18.44
N PRO A 299 -10.52 -8.37 -19.21
CA PRO A 299 -9.50 -8.15 -20.22
C PRO A 299 -9.86 -6.96 -21.11
N ALA A 300 -8.96 -5.98 -21.23
CA ALA A 300 -9.16 -4.87 -22.15
C ALA A 300 -9.12 -5.41 -23.59
N THR A 301 -10.13 -5.08 -24.38
CA THR A 301 -10.13 -5.39 -25.81
C THR A 301 -9.08 -4.53 -26.48
N SER A 302 -8.16 -5.15 -27.22
CA SER A 302 -7.24 -4.40 -28.08
C SER A 302 -8.07 -3.61 -29.10
N THR A 303 -8.03 -2.30 -29.01
CA THR A 303 -8.60 -1.39 -30.03
C THR A 303 -7.60 -1.25 -31.17
#